data_ac43c55b8147f699ca36268a53c322bc
#
_entry.id   ac43c55b8147f699ca36268a53c322bc
#
_cell.length_a   1.000
_cell.length_b   1.000
_cell.length_c   1.000
_cell.angle_alpha   90.00
_cell.angle_beta   90.00
_cell.angle_gamma   90.00
#
_symmetry.space_group_name_H-M   'P 1'
#
loop_
_entity.id
_entity.type
_entity.pdbx_description
1 polymer ?
#
loop_
_entity_poly.entity_id
_entity_poly.type
_entity_poly.pdbx_seq_one_letter_code
_entity_poly.pdbx_strand_id
1 'polypeptide(L)'
;MTSGEDQEQATGLFDAPECYKQTMILAIETSCDDTCSAVVDPEGRKALSNVVHTQKEHARYGGVVPEVASRAHLERLDGVVQRSLSDAEISLNEVTSVAVTVRPGLIGALLVGVAAAKGLAYARGLPLVPVNHLEGHVAAAYLAEPGLEPPFVALIASGGHTALYFVDLECRMRLLGETLDDAAGEALDKGARMLGLGFPGGPAISKAAHDGDRDRYDFPVGLKGKDNLDFSFSGLKTSLLYKLKAMDGEHLREELPHLAAGYEAAVVEALYRKLLRAVNLHDAPAVVVAGGVAANTLLRRTLEERCAKIGTRLVVPPPDLCTDNAAMIGTAAATARPIPYPEYLSLNARSV
;
A
#
# COMPACT_ATOMS: atom_id res chain seq x y z
N MET A 1 23.08 80.06 -20.36
CA MET A 1 21.65 79.80 -20.02
C MET A 1 21.40 78.39 -20.33
N THR A 2 20.81 77.71 -19.37
CA THR A 2 20.29 76.34 -19.34
C THR A 2 21.29 75.25 -19.12
N SER A 3 21.32 74.90 -17.89
CA SER A 3 21.87 73.70 -17.22
C SER A 3 21.22 72.43 -17.70
N GLY A 4 22.02 71.43 -18.08
CA GLY A 4 21.60 70.02 -18.24
C GLY A 4 21.96 69.25 -16.99
N GLU A 5 20.99 68.72 -16.32
CA GLU A 5 21.16 67.82 -15.17
C GLU A 5 21.41 66.40 -15.69
N ASP A 6 22.56 65.88 -15.40
CA ASP A 6 22.91 64.46 -15.55
C ASP A 6 22.19 63.63 -14.49
N GLN A 7 21.21 62.88 -14.90
CA GLN A 7 20.64 61.79 -14.07
C GLN A 7 21.48 60.51 -14.22
N GLU A 8 22.29 60.23 -13.23
CA GLU A 8 22.89 58.93 -13.02
C GLU A 8 21.81 57.88 -12.77
N GLN A 9 21.57 57.01 -13.74
CA GLN A 9 20.81 55.80 -13.54
C GLN A 9 21.60 54.80 -12.72
N ALA A 10 21.21 54.58 -11.47
CA ALA A 10 21.65 53.48 -10.67
C ALA A 10 21.17 52.16 -11.32
N THR A 11 22.11 51.42 -11.89
CA THR A 11 21.90 50.07 -12.39
C THR A 11 21.57 49.13 -11.22
N GLY A 12 20.41 48.53 -11.34
CA GLY A 12 19.84 47.63 -10.35
C GLY A 12 20.77 46.47 -9.96
N LEU A 13 20.74 46.24 -8.67
CA LEU A 13 21.27 44.99 -8.07
C LEU A 13 20.70 43.79 -8.84
N PHE A 14 21.57 42.89 -9.19
CA PHE A 14 21.22 41.55 -9.61
C PHE A 14 20.39 40.90 -8.50
N ASP A 15 19.10 40.70 -8.75
CA ASP A 15 18.30 39.73 -8.01
C ASP A 15 18.94 38.36 -8.25
N ALA A 16 19.55 37.82 -7.21
CA ALA A 16 19.97 36.44 -7.19
C ALA A 16 18.73 35.57 -7.49
N PRO A 17 18.85 34.53 -8.33
CA PRO A 17 17.71 33.68 -8.60
C PRO A 17 17.20 33.15 -7.25
N GLU A 18 15.92 33.39 -6.95
CA GLU A 18 15.24 32.69 -5.89
C GLU A 18 15.47 31.20 -6.16
N CYS A 19 16.35 30.64 -5.33
CA CYS A 19 16.50 29.20 -5.26
C CYS A 19 15.11 28.66 -4.92
N TYR A 20 14.41 28.10 -5.89
CA TYR A 20 13.17 27.38 -5.67
C TYR A 20 13.47 26.34 -4.58
N LYS A 21 13.10 26.66 -3.34
CA LYS A 21 13.14 25.69 -2.26
C LYS A 21 12.20 24.57 -2.70
N GLN A 22 12.79 23.47 -3.14
CA GLN A 22 12.00 22.28 -3.43
C GLN A 22 11.24 21.94 -2.16
N THR A 23 9.91 22.01 -2.25
CA THR A 23 9.02 21.69 -1.15
C THR A 23 8.98 20.18 -1.03
N MET A 24 9.45 19.59 0.09
CA MET A 24 9.51 18.14 0.26
C MET A 24 8.53 17.67 1.33
N ILE A 25 7.90 16.54 1.09
CA ILE A 25 7.02 15.87 2.04
C ILE A 25 7.82 14.78 2.75
N LEU A 26 7.96 14.87 4.07
CA LEU A 26 8.47 13.79 4.90
C LEU A 26 7.29 12.91 5.34
N ALA A 27 7.29 11.66 4.93
CA ALA A 27 6.23 10.72 5.21
C ALA A 27 6.64 9.66 6.24
N ILE A 28 5.69 9.27 7.09
CA ILE A 28 5.85 8.25 8.15
C ILE A 28 4.71 7.23 8.02
N GLU A 29 5.08 5.94 8.01
CA GLU A 29 4.15 4.80 8.02
C GLU A 29 4.51 3.85 9.15
N THR A 30 3.54 3.57 10.03
CA THR A 30 3.68 2.66 11.18
C THR A 30 2.39 1.89 11.47
N SER A 31 1.55 1.63 10.46
CA SER A 31 0.20 1.08 10.70
C SER A 31 0.18 -0.38 11.14
N CYS A 32 1.23 -1.15 10.85
CA CYS A 32 1.30 -2.59 11.14
C CYS A 32 2.66 -2.99 11.73
N ASP A 33 3.49 -3.72 10.99
CA ASP A 33 4.79 -4.26 11.45
C ASP A 33 5.99 -3.72 10.66
N ASP A 34 5.76 -2.79 9.73
CA ASP A 34 6.81 -2.08 9.01
C ASP A 34 6.95 -0.64 9.55
N THR A 35 8.17 -0.29 9.97
CA THR A 35 8.52 1.09 10.35
C THR A 35 9.13 1.77 9.15
N CYS A 36 8.43 2.76 8.56
CA CYS A 36 8.86 3.36 7.33
C CYS A 36 8.94 4.88 7.40
N SER A 37 9.89 5.45 6.65
CA SER A 37 9.95 6.89 6.35
C SER A 37 10.42 7.11 4.94
N ALA A 38 9.89 8.15 4.29
CA ALA A 38 10.23 8.51 2.92
C ALA A 38 10.25 10.03 2.75
N VAL A 39 11.01 10.49 1.77
CA VAL A 39 10.96 11.85 1.25
C VAL A 39 10.37 11.80 -0.14
N VAL A 40 9.31 12.57 -0.37
CA VAL A 40 8.57 12.58 -1.63
C VAL A 40 8.48 14.03 -2.13
N ASP A 41 8.50 14.21 -3.46
CA ASP A 41 8.31 15.51 -4.09
C ASP A 41 6.90 16.08 -3.80
N PRO A 42 6.69 17.39 -4.00
CA PRO A 42 5.41 18.04 -3.66
C PRO A 42 4.24 17.56 -4.52
N GLU A 43 4.50 17.07 -5.74
CA GLU A 43 3.50 16.51 -6.63
C GLU A 43 3.16 15.06 -6.29
N GLY A 44 3.95 14.41 -5.43
CA GLY A 44 3.77 13.01 -5.04
C GLY A 44 4.04 12.01 -6.18
N ARG A 45 4.84 12.40 -7.17
CA ARG A 45 5.13 11.55 -8.33
C ARG A 45 6.52 10.93 -8.30
N LYS A 46 7.36 11.36 -7.35
CA LYS A 46 8.73 10.86 -7.20
C LYS A 46 9.10 10.74 -5.72
N ALA A 47 9.50 9.55 -5.31
CA ALA A 47 10.15 9.32 -4.03
C ALA A 47 11.66 9.55 -4.17
N LEU A 48 12.23 10.44 -3.35
CA LEU A 48 13.67 10.68 -3.27
C LEU A 48 14.33 9.64 -2.36
N SER A 49 13.58 9.17 -1.38
CA SER A 49 13.98 8.05 -0.51
C SER A 49 12.76 7.26 -0.08
N ASN A 50 12.93 5.98 0.27
CA ASN A 50 11.90 5.13 0.85
C ASN A 50 12.59 4.07 1.73
N VAL A 51 12.65 4.32 3.03
CA VAL A 51 13.31 3.45 4.01
C VAL A 51 12.25 2.62 4.71
N VAL A 52 12.39 1.29 4.64
CA VAL A 52 11.49 0.32 5.27
C VAL A 52 12.29 -0.55 6.24
N HIS A 53 11.81 -0.67 7.45
CA HIS A 53 12.34 -1.58 8.46
C HIS A 53 11.26 -2.56 8.90
N THR A 54 11.30 -3.79 8.35
CA THR A 54 10.36 -4.87 8.67
C THR A 54 10.74 -5.55 9.98
N GLN A 55 9.78 -5.69 10.87
CA GLN A 55 9.92 -6.32 12.19
C GLN A 55 9.90 -7.84 12.06
N LYS A 56 11.08 -8.49 12.04
CA LYS A 56 11.22 -9.93 11.87
C LYS A 56 10.81 -10.73 13.11
N GLU A 57 10.67 -10.08 14.24
CA GLU A 57 10.33 -10.66 15.55
C GLU A 57 8.96 -11.36 15.54
N HIS A 58 8.06 -10.93 14.67
CA HIS A 58 6.71 -11.50 14.54
C HIS A 58 6.68 -12.93 13.99
N ALA A 59 7.71 -13.34 13.24
CA ALA A 59 7.82 -14.69 12.68
C ALA A 59 7.70 -15.80 13.73
N ARG A 60 8.28 -15.58 14.93
CA ARG A 60 8.22 -16.53 16.06
C ARG A 60 6.82 -16.72 16.66
N TYR A 61 5.92 -15.76 16.42
CA TYR A 61 4.53 -15.81 16.91
C TYR A 61 3.56 -16.29 15.82
N GLY A 62 4.04 -16.43 14.58
CA GLY A 62 3.21 -16.83 13.44
C GLY A 62 2.20 -15.76 12.99
N GLY A 63 2.47 -14.49 13.28
CA GLY A 63 1.65 -13.34 12.93
C GLY A 63 2.00 -12.11 13.76
N VAL A 64 1.45 -10.95 13.40
CA VAL A 64 1.75 -9.67 14.05
C VAL A 64 1.17 -9.62 15.47
N VAL A 65 1.99 -9.22 16.45
CA VAL A 65 1.60 -8.98 17.84
C VAL A 65 1.59 -7.46 18.09
N PRO A 66 0.43 -6.82 18.32
CA PRO A 66 0.30 -5.35 18.36
C PRO A 66 1.21 -4.65 19.36
N GLU A 67 1.40 -5.22 20.56
CA GLU A 67 2.27 -4.64 21.59
C GLU A 67 3.76 -4.70 21.19
N VAL A 68 4.18 -5.80 20.57
CA VAL A 68 5.54 -5.96 20.05
C VAL A 68 5.78 -4.95 18.94
N ALA A 69 4.83 -4.80 18.01
CA ALA A 69 4.91 -3.85 16.92
C ALA A 69 5.08 -2.41 17.45
N SER A 70 4.25 -1.99 18.39
CA SER A 70 4.30 -0.63 18.94
C SER A 70 5.65 -0.31 19.59
N ARG A 71 6.23 -1.26 20.34
CA ARG A 71 7.56 -1.09 20.98
C ARG A 71 8.67 -1.01 19.94
N ALA A 72 8.64 -1.86 18.93
CA ALA A 72 9.62 -1.85 17.85
C ALA A 72 9.60 -0.54 17.06
N HIS A 73 8.41 0.02 16.79
CA HIS A 73 8.30 1.34 16.16
C HIS A 73 8.97 2.43 17.01
N LEU A 74 8.75 2.47 18.33
CA LEU A 74 9.39 3.44 19.23
C LEU A 74 10.91 3.37 19.16
N GLU A 75 11.48 2.18 19.06
CA GLU A 75 12.94 1.98 19.03
C GLU A 75 13.56 2.33 17.68
N ARG A 76 12.81 2.22 16.57
CA ARG A 76 13.35 2.28 15.20
C ARG A 76 13.05 3.57 14.47
N LEU A 77 11.95 4.24 14.78
CA LEU A 77 11.40 5.32 13.96
C LEU A 77 12.38 6.47 13.76
N ASP A 78 13.08 6.89 14.82
CA ASP A 78 14.06 7.98 14.73
C ASP A 78 15.18 7.67 13.72
N GLY A 79 15.78 6.48 13.82
CA GLY A 79 16.81 6.03 12.89
C GLY A 79 16.32 5.88 11.44
N VAL A 80 15.07 5.46 11.26
CA VAL A 80 14.46 5.31 9.93
C VAL A 80 14.20 6.69 9.31
N VAL A 81 13.72 7.68 10.10
CA VAL A 81 13.54 9.06 9.64
C VAL A 81 14.87 9.71 9.27
N GLN A 82 15.90 9.59 10.13
CA GLN A 82 17.22 10.12 9.84
C GLN A 82 17.81 9.53 8.57
N ARG A 83 17.64 8.21 8.38
CA ARG A 83 18.10 7.51 7.19
C ARG A 83 17.38 7.99 5.94
N SER A 84 16.06 8.19 5.99
CA SER A 84 15.30 8.67 4.82
C SER A 84 15.73 10.06 4.37
N LEU A 85 16.02 10.98 5.29
CA LEU A 85 16.56 12.30 4.98
C LEU A 85 17.98 12.20 4.37
N SER A 86 18.84 11.35 4.93
CA SER A 86 20.19 11.11 4.42
C SER A 86 20.18 10.49 3.02
N ASP A 87 19.33 9.50 2.77
CA ASP A 87 19.23 8.84 1.46
C ASP A 87 18.63 9.76 0.39
N ALA A 88 17.79 10.73 0.81
CA ALA A 88 17.28 11.79 -0.06
C ALA A 88 18.28 12.95 -0.28
N GLU A 89 19.41 12.95 0.44
CA GLU A 89 20.41 14.02 0.43
C GLU A 89 19.85 15.41 0.81
N ILE A 90 18.82 15.44 1.70
CA ILE A 90 18.23 16.67 2.21
C ILE A 90 18.32 16.78 3.73
N SER A 91 18.22 17.98 4.22
CA SER A 91 18.07 18.28 5.65
C SER A 91 16.60 18.45 6.03
N LEU A 92 16.29 18.36 7.32
CA LEU A 92 14.93 18.63 7.83
C LEU A 92 14.48 20.10 7.56
N ASN A 93 15.40 21.01 7.22
CA ASN A 93 15.05 22.39 6.86
C ASN A 93 14.39 22.52 5.48
N GLU A 94 14.53 21.51 4.63
CA GLU A 94 13.96 21.49 3.28
C GLU A 94 12.59 20.81 3.26
N VAL A 95 12.21 20.17 4.38
CA VAL A 95 10.88 19.59 4.55
C VAL A 95 9.86 20.71 4.79
N THR A 96 8.75 20.67 4.09
CA THR A 96 7.67 21.67 4.14
C THR A 96 6.36 21.15 4.71
N SER A 97 6.20 19.83 4.78
CA SER A 97 5.09 19.17 5.46
C SER A 97 5.48 17.78 5.96
N VAL A 98 4.78 17.32 7.01
CA VAL A 98 4.94 15.98 7.54
C VAL A 98 3.66 15.20 7.27
N ALA A 99 3.75 14.08 6.56
CA ALA A 99 2.65 13.17 6.30
C ALA A 99 2.73 11.96 7.24
N VAL A 100 1.59 11.47 7.70
CA VAL A 100 1.56 10.28 8.57
C VAL A 100 0.27 9.49 8.40
N THR A 101 0.39 8.19 8.45
CA THR A 101 -0.76 7.30 8.46
C THR A 101 -1.51 7.41 9.78
N VAL A 102 -2.82 7.67 9.69
CA VAL A 102 -3.69 7.84 10.86
C VAL A 102 -4.75 6.73 10.97
N ARG A 103 -5.02 5.99 9.89
CA ARG A 103 -6.01 4.90 9.80
C ARG A 103 -5.88 4.15 8.46
N PRO A 104 -6.46 2.92 8.31
CA PRO A 104 -6.63 1.96 9.39
C PRO A 104 -5.29 1.40 9.83
N GLY A 105 -5.28 0.68 10.96
CA GLY A 105 -4.08 -0.01 11.44
C GLY A 105 -4.15 -0.38 12.93
N LEU A 106 -3.07 -0.95 13.43
CA LEU A 106 -2.90 -1.28 14.85
C LEU A 106 -2.79 0.02 15.66
N ILE A 107 -3.75 0.27 16.54
CA ILE A 107 -3.87 1.56 17.24
C ILE A 107 -2.59 1.97 17.96
N GLY A 108 -1.90 1.04 18.65
CA GLY A 108 -0.65 1.34 19.35
C GLY A 108 0.49 1.72 18.39
N ALA A 109 0.57 1.05 17.25
CA ALA A 109 1.55 1.31 16.21
C ALA A 109 1.30 2.67 15.53
N LEU A 110 0.05 2.95 15.13
CA LEU A 110 -0.36 4.26 14.59
C LEU A 110 -0.06 5.41 15.55
N LEU A 111 -0.31 5.24 16.86
CA LEU A 111 -0.05 6.26 17.87
C LEU A 111 1.42 6.67 17.92
N VAL A 112 2.35 5.75 17.71
CA VAL A 112 3.79 6.05 17.66
C VAL A 112 4.11 6.97 16.49
N GLY A 113 3.67 6.62 15.28
CA GLY A 113 3.88 7.44 14.08
C GLY A 113 3.23 8.82 14.20
N VAL A 114 1.97 8.87 14.65
CA VAL A 114 1.23 10.13 14.82
C VAL A 114 1.89 11.03 15.87
N ALA A 115 2.36 10.47 16.99
CA ALA A 115 3.05 11.27 18.02
C ALA A 115 4.37 11.84 17.49
N ALA A 116 5.17 11.03 16.79
CA ALA A 116 6.42 11.47 16.18
C ALA A 116 6.19 12.56 15.11
N ALA A 117 5.22 12.36 14.23
CA ALA A 117 4.87 13.31 13.18
C ALA A 117 4.40 14.65 13.77
N LYS A 118 3.55 14.64 14.82
CA LYS A 118 3.16 15.86 15.56
C LYS A 118 4.35 16.55 16.19
N GLY A 119 5.27 15.80 16.81
CA GLY A 119 6.48 16.36 17.43
C GLY A 119 7.36 17.05 16.38
N LEU A 120 7.60 16.43 15.24
CA LEU A 120 8.36 16.99 14.12
C LEU A 120 7.68 18.24 13.53
N ALA A 121 6.38 18.14 13.26
CA ALA A 121 5.59 19.26 12.72
C ALA A 121 5.59 20.45 13.68
N TYR A 122 5.41 20.23 14.98
CA TYR A 122 5.45 21.25 16.00
C TYR A 122 6.82 21.92 16.10
N ALA A 123 7.90 21.13 16.21
CA ALA A 123 9.25 21.65 16.39
C ALA A 123 9.73 22.48 15.18
N ARG A 124 9.18 22.24 14.00
CA ARG A 124 9.55 22.91 12.75
C ARG A 124 8.51 23.92 12.26
N GLY A 125 7.38 24.08 12.94
CA GLY A 125 6.28 24.95 12.49
C GLY A 125 5.66 24.49 11.17
N LEU A 126 5.66 23.16 10.89
CA LEU A 126 5.17 22.60 9.64
C LEU A 126 3.71 22.15 9.76
N PRO A 127 2.95 22.15 8.67
CA PRO A 127 1.65 21.50 8.62
C PRO A 127 1.79 19.96 8.67
N LEU A 128 0.77 19.28 9.21
CA LEU A 128 0.66 17.84 9.27
C LEU A 128 -0.38 17.37 8.26
N VAL A 129 -0.07 16.33 7.49
CA VAL A 129 -0.98 15.71 6.52
C VAL A 129 -1.39 14.33 7.01
N PRO A 130 -2.63 14.17 7.51
CA PRO A 130 -3.14 12.85 7.88
C PRO A 130 -3.51 12.06 6.63
N VAL A 131 -3.02 10.83 6.53
CA VAL A 131 -3.24 9.96 5.37
C VAL A 131 -3.96 8.67 5.81
N ASN A 132 -4.87 8.21 4.97
CA ASN A 132 -5.44 6.88 5.08
C ASN A 132 -4.49 5.87 4.41
N HIS A 133 -4.12 4.81 5.13
CA HIS A 133 -3.23 3.75 4.66
C HIS A 133 -3.67 3.13 3.31
N LEU A 134 -4.98 2.92 3.14
CA LEU A 134 -5.53 2.36 1.90
C LEU A 134 -5.44 3.34 0.73
N GLU A 135 -5.60 4.65 0.99
CA GLU A 135 -5.34 5.69 -0.01
C GLU A 135 -3.85 5.69 -0.39
N GLY A 136 -2.95 5.46 0.56
CA GLY A 136 -1.53 5.25 0.32
C GLY A 136 -1.28 4.11 -0.67
N HIS A 137 -1.84 2.94 -0.42
CA HIS A 137 -1.68 1.80 -1.33
C HIS A 137 -2.12 2.11 -2.77
N VAL A 138 -3.23 2.81 -2.95
CA VAL A 138 -3.68 3.24 -4.29
C VAL A 138 -2.73 4.27 -4.88
N ALA A 139 -2.26 5.22 -4.07
CA ALA A 139 -1.36 6.29 -4.49
C ALA A 139 0.02 5.76 -4.94
N ALA A 140 0.48 4.59 -4.43
CA ALA A 140 1.70 3.93 -4.90
C ALA A 140 1.73 3.73 -6.43
N ALA A 141 0.56 3.62 -7.07
CA ALA A 141 0.46 3.50 -8.52
C ALA A 141 0.99 4.74 -9.25
N TYR A 142 0.89 5.93 -8.68
CA TYR A 142 1.41 7.16 -9.27
C TYR A 142 2.94 7.23 -9.26
N LEU A 143 3.60 6.54 -8.31
CA LEU A 143 5.07 6.39 -8.32
C LEU A 143 5.53 5.41 -9.40
N ALA A 144 4.74 4.35 -9.63
CA ALA A 144 5.02 3.36 -10.67
C ALA A 144 4.75 3.90 -12.08
N GLU A 145 3.72 4.72 -12.21
CA GLU A 145 3.22 5.25 -13.47
C GLU A 145 2.83 6.72 -13.28
N PRO A 146 3.78 7.66 -13.36
CA PRO A 146 3.51 9.10 -13.14
C PRO A 146 2.45 9.70 -14.08
N GLY A 147 2.23 9.09 -15.25
CA GLY A 147 1.19 9.47 -16.21
C GLY A 147 -0.16 8.78 -15.98
N LEU A 148 -0.38 8.14 -14.84
CA LEU A 148 -1.69 7.60 -14.48
C LEU A 148 -2.63 8.76 -14.10
N GLU A 149 -3.78 8.79 -14.74
CA GLU A 149 -4.86 9.77 -14.49
C GLU A 149 -6.15 9.03 -14.13
N PRO A 150 -6.93 9.55 -13.16
CA PRO A 150 -8.27 9.02 -12.91
C PRO A 150 -9.22 9.37 -14.08
N PRO A 151 -10.37 8.67 -14.25
CA PRO A 151 -10.88 7.68 -13.31
C PRO A 151 -10.28 6.29 -13.53
N PHE A 152 -10.25 5.48 -12.48
CA PHE A 152 -9.85 4.08 -12.57
C PHE A 152 -10.49 3.23 -11.46
N VAL A 153 -10.46 1.90 -11.62
CA VAL A 153 -10.81 0.96 -10.54
C VAL A 153 -9.53 0.50 -9.84
N ALA A 154 -9.52 0.54 -8.51
CA ALA A 154 -8.42 0.04 -7.71
C ALA A 154 -8.83 -1.20 -6.91
N LEU A 155 -8.01 -2.26 -6.97
CA LEU A 155 -8.05 -3.41 -6.08
C LEU A 155 -6.93 -3.29 -5.06
N ILE A 156 -7.28 -3.21 -3.78
CA ILE A 156 -6.34 -3.38 -2.69
C ILE A 156 -6.48 -4.82 -2.20
N ALA A 157 -5.38 -5.57 -2.23
CA ALA A 157 -5.30 -6.94 -1.73
C ALA A 157 -4.03 -7.13 -0.90
N SER A 158 -4.18 -7.18 0.42
CA SER A 158 -3.08 -7.29 1.39
C SER A 158 -3.36 -8.38 2.44
N GLY A 159 -2.52 -8.47 3.45
CA GLY A 159 -2.72 -9.36 4.60
C GLY A 159 -3.96 -9.03 5.41
N GLY A 160 -4.30 -7.74 5.56
CA GLY A 160 -5.42 -7.27 6.36
C GLY A 160 -6.63 -6.77 5.57
N HIS A 161 -6.47 -6.43 4.29
CA HIS A 161 -7.51 -5.78 3.51
C HIS A 161 -7.69 -6.42 2.14
N THR A 162 -8.95 -6.56 1.72
CA THR A 162 -9.30 -6.88 0.33
C THR A 162 -10.53 -6.07 -0.04
N ALA A 163 -10.35 -5.07 -0.91
CA ALA A 163 -11.40 -4.14 -1.28
C ALA A 163 -11.22 -3.59 -2.69
N LEU A 164 -12.35 -3.26 -3.33
CA LEU A 164 -12.42 -2.56 -4.60
C LEU A 164 -12.88 -1.13 -4.39
N TYR A 165 -12.21 -0.22 -5.06
CA TYR A 165 -12.54 1.20 -5.06
C TYR A 165 -12.68 1.71 -6.48
N PHE A 166 -13.56 2.70 -6.66
CA PHE A 166 -13.56 3.57 -7.82
C PHE A 166 -12.90 4.89 -7.42
N VAL A 167 -11.88 5.29 -8.16
CA VAL A 167 -11.20 6.58 -8.02
C VAL A 167 -11.76 7.51 -9.08
N ASP A 168 -12.44 8.57 -8.66
CA ASP A 168 -13.07 9.54 -9.55
C ASP A 168 -12.09 10.63 -10.04
N LEU A 169 -12.55 11.51 -10.92
CA LEU A 169 -11.74 12.58 -11.50
C LEU A 169 -11.18 13.56 -10.47
N GLU A 170 -11.78 13.66 -9.29
CA GLU A 170 -11.30 14.47 -8.17
C GLU A 170 -10.40 13.67 -7.22
N CYS A 171 -9.91 12.49 -7.65
CA CYS A 171 -9.09 11.57 -6.87
C CYS A 171 -9.76 11.03 -5.60
N ARG A 172 -11.09 11.10 -5.48
CA ARG A 172 -11.83 10.55 -4.33
C ARG A 172 -12.05 9.06 -4.51
N MET A 173 -11.73 8.30 -3.47
CA MET A 173 -11.93 6.86 -3.43
C MET A 173 -13.33 6.52 -2.93
N ARG A 174 -14.11 5.82 -3.74
CA ARG A 174 -15.43 5.29 -3.37
C ARG A 174 -15.37 3.77 -3.30
N LEU A 175 -15.69 3.21 -2.15
CA LEU A 175 -15.76 1.76 -1.94
C LEU A 175 -16.83 1.14 -2.85
N LEU A 176 -16.48 0.08 -3.56
CA LEU A 176 -17.36 -0.69 -4.43
C LEU A 176 -17.73 -2.05 -3.82
N GLY A 177 -16.83 -2.63 -3.07
CA GLY A 177 -17.00 -3.91 -2.38
C GLY A 177 -15.75 -4.24 -1.58
N GLU A 178 -15.90 -5.05 -0.55
CA GLU A 178 -14.81 -5.47 0.34
C GLU A 178 -14.99 -6.92 0.78
N THR A 179 -14.02 -7.47 1.49
CA THR A 179 -14.16 -8.82 2.04
C THR A 179 -15.12 -8.83 3.23
N LEU A 180 -15.99 -9.83 3.27
CA LEU A 180 -16.93 -10.05 4.37
C LEU A 180 -16.36 -10.94 5.48
N ASP A 181 -15.17 -11.50 5.27
CA ASP A 181 -14.50 -12.40 6.19
C ASP A 181 -12.96 -12.21 6.13
N ASP A 182 -12.19 -13.25 5.84
CA ASP A 182 -10.75 -13.14 5.73
C ASP A 182 -10.33 -12.25 4.55
N ALA A 183 -9.24 -11.50 4.68
CA ALA A 183 -8.59 -10.87 3.53
C ALA A 183 -7.89 -11.92 2.65
N ALA A 184 -7.60 -11.59 1.39
CA ALA A 184 -6.94 -12.51 0.45
C ALA A 184 -5.56 -12.98 0.94
N GLY A 185 -4.75 -12.06 1.49
CA GLY A 185 -3.45 -12.42 2.07
C GLY A 185 -3.60 -13.28 3.32
N GLU A 186 -4.55 -12.97 4.19
CA GLU A 186 -4.87 -13.78 5.37
C GLU A 186 -5.34 -15.19 4.97
N ALA A 187 -6.14 -15.30 3.90
CA ALA A 187 -6.55 -16.60 3.36
C ALA A 187 -5.34 -17.42 2.87
N LEU A 188 -4.39 -16.78 2.18
CA LEU A 188 -3.13 -17.41 1.77
C LEU A 188 -2.28 -17.84 2.97
N ASP A 189 -2.15 -17.00 4.00
CA ASP A 189 -1.39 -17.33 5.22
C ASP A 189 -2.02 -18.51 5.98
N LYS A 190 -3.34 -18.53 6.11
CA LYS A 190 -4.08 -19.64 6.71
C LYS A 190 -3.93 -20.93 5.91
N GLY A 191 -4.02 -20.85 4.58
CA GLY A 191 -3.80 -21.98 3.67
C GLY A 191 -2.39 -22.54 3.78
N ALA A 192 -1.38 -21.67 3.75
CA ALA A 192 0.03 -22.06 3.93
C ALA A 192 0.27 -22.79 5.27
N ARG A 193 -0.27 -22.26 6.36
CA ARG A 193 -0.18 -22.89 7.69
C ARG A 193 -0.82 -24.27 7.71
N MET A 194 -1.97 -24.44 7.08
CA MET A 194 -2.64 -25.74 7.00
C MET A 194 -1.88 -26.76 6.15
N LEU A 195 -1.18 -26.32 5.11
CA LEU A 195 -0.31 -27.13 4.26
C LEU A 195 1.07 -27.40 4.88
N GLY A 196 1.36 -26.87 6.07
CA GLY A 196 2.66 -27.00 6.71
C GLY A 196 3.78 -26.18 6.04
N LEU A 197 3.40 -25.17 5.23
CA LEU A 197 4.31 -24.23 4.60
C LEU A 197 4.66 -23.08 5.55
N GLY A 198 5.73 -22.35 5.27
CA GLY A 198 6.20 -21.26 6.13
C GLY A 198 5.32 -19.98 6.07
N PHE A 199 5.80 -18.94 6.73
CA PHE A 199 5.27 -17.58 6.70
C PHE A 199 6.33 -16.65 6.08
N PRO A 200 5.93 -15.65 5.25
CA PRO A 200 4.57 -15.29 4.81
C PRO A 200 3.96 -16.33 3.85
N GLY A 201 2.65 -16.57 3.99
CA GLY A 201 1.96 -17.67 3.31
C GLY A 201 1.80 -17.50 1.82
N GLY A 202 1.61 -16.26 1.33
CA GLY A 202 1.50 -15.98 -0.10
C GLY A 202 2.70 -16.51 -0.90
N PRO A 203 3.93 -16.06 -0.63
CA PRO A 203 5.14 -16.57 -1.27
C PRO A 203 5.35 -18.07 -1.06
N ALA A 204 5.01 -18.61 0.12
CA ALA A 204 5.17 -20.03 0.43
C ALA A 204 4.22 -20.90 -0.42
N ILE A 205 2.97 -20.49 -0.58
CA ILE A 205 2.00 -21.16 -1.46
C ILE A 205 2.44 -21.09 -2.92
N SER A 206 2.82 -19.89 -3.42
CA SER A 206 3.26 -19.73 -4.81
C SER A 206 4.48 -20.60 -5.13
N LYS A 207 5.41 -20.71 -4.19
CA LYS A 207 6.57 -21.61 -4.34
C LYS A 207 6.16 -23.08 -4.39
N ALA A 208 5.27 -23.52 -3.51
CA ALA A 208 4.78 -24.90 -3.49
C ALA A 208 3.92 -25.23 -4.71
N ALA A 209 3.19 -24.26 -5.26
CA ALA A 209 2.31 -24.40 -6.42
C ALA A 209 3.05 -24.51 -7.76
N HIS A 210 4.37 -24.21 -7.78
CA HIS A 210 5.14 -24.03 -9.03
C HIS A 210 4.99 -25.20 -10.01
N ASP A 211 5.10 -26.44 -9.54
CA ASP A 211 5.01 -27.64 -10.34
C ASP A 211 3.63 -28.33 -10.21
N GLY A 212 2.67 -27.64 -9.59
CA GLY A 212 1.35 -28.16 -9.32
C GLY A 212 0.36 -27.97 -10.49
N ASP A 213 -0.50 -28.96 -10.68
CA ASP A 213 -1.67 -28.84 -11.56
C ASP A 213 -2.82 -28.18 -10.81
N ARG A 214 -3.17 -26.95 -11.20
CA ARG A 214 -4.21 -26.16 -10.56
C ARG A 214 -5.63 -26.68 -10.80
N ASP A 215 -5.83 -27.49 -11.81
CA ASP A 215 -7.13 -28.04 -12.19
C ASP A 215 -7.41 -29.40 -11.50
N ARG A 216 -6.41 -29.95 -10.79
CA ARG A 216 -6.53 -31.24 -10.10
C ARG A 216 -7.46 -31.18 -8.87
N TYR A 217 -7.51 -30.06 -8.17
CA TYR A 217 -8.39 -29.84 -7.03
C TYR A 217 -9.29 -28.63 -7.23
N ASP A 218 -10.59 -28.85 -7.22
CA ASP A 218 -11.56 -27.76 -7.25
C ASP A 218 -11.71 -27.14 -5.86
N PHE A 219 -11.54 -25.83 -5.79
CA PHE A 219 -11.77 -25.02 -4.60
C PHE A 219 -12.91 -24.03 -4.83
N PRO A 220 -13.76 -23.77 -3.82
CA PRO A 220 -14.86 -22.86 -3.98
C PRO A 220 -14.37 -21.42 -4.12
N VAL A 221 -14.92 -20.69 -5.07
CA VAL A 221 -14.79 -19.24 -5.19
C VAL A 221 -16.03 -18.61 -4.56
N GLY A 222 -15.85 -17.80 -3.51
CA GLY A 222 -16.95 -17.17 -2.78
C GLY A 222 -17.72 -16.15 -3.61
N LEU A 223 -18.99 -15.95 -3.27
CA LEU A 223 -19.85 -14.88 -3.79
C LEU A 223 -19.85 -14.73 -5.31
N LYS A 224 -20.01 -15.84 -6.05
CA LYS A 224 -20.03 -15.85 -7.53
C LYS A 224 -21.19 -15.05 -8.16
N GLY A 225 -22.14 -14.56 -7.37
CA GLY A 225 -23.33 -13.84 -7.82
C GLY A 225 -23.01 -12.59 -8.64
N LYS A 226 -23.89 -12.26 -9.59
CA LYS A 226 -23.66 -11.18 -10.58
C LYS A 226 -23.79 -9.77 -9.98
N ASP A 227 -24.47 -9.57 -8.85
CA ASP A 227 -24.81 -8.23 -8.36
C ASP A 227 -24.01 -7.79 -7.12
N ASN A 228 -22.91 -8.52 -6.83
CA ASN A 228 -22.11 -8.30 -5.65
C ASN A 228 -20.63 -8.14 -6.03
N LEU A 229 -19.96 -7.11 -5.52
CA LEU A 229 -18.53 -6.85 -5.67
C LEU A 229 -17.73 -7.22 -4.42
N ASP A 230 -18.40 -7.73 -3.36
CA ASP A 230 -17.73 -8.18 -2.15
C ASP A 230 -17.01 -9.51 -2.35
N PHE A 231 -16.06 -9.76 -1.46
CA PHE A 231 -15.26 -10.99 -1.44
C PHE A 231 -15.61 -11.86 -0.24
N SER A 232 -15.32 -13.15 -0.34
CA SER A 232 -15.34 -14.09 0.79
C SER A 232 -14.35 -15.21 0.50
N PHE A 233 -13.50 -15.50 1.49
CA PHE A 233 -12.45 -16.52 1.42
C PHE A 233 -12.61 -17.63 2.47
N SER A 234 -13.58 -17.53 3.39
CA SER A 234 -13.80 -18.50 4.47
C SER A 234 -14.10 -19.91 3.97
N GLY A 235 -14.78 -20.04 2.82
CA GLY A 235 -15.06 -21.32 2.18
C GLY A 235 -13.82 -22.07 1.69
N LEU A 236 -12.77 -21.35 1.27
CA LEU A 236 -11.49 -21.91 0.83
C LEU A 236 -10.82 -22.71 1.95
N LYS A 237 -10.69 -22.11 3.13
CA LYS A 237 -10.10 -22.73 4.31
C LYS A 237 -10.81 -24.02 4.68
N THR A 238 -12.13 -23.99 4.70
CA THR A 238 -12.97 -25.16 5.03
C THR A 238 -12.79 -26.27 4.01
N SER A 239 -12.79 -25.93 2.70
CA SER A 239 -12.55 -26.89 1.62
C SER A 239 -11.18 -27.55 1.72
N LEU A 240 -10.12 -26.76 1.98
CA LEU A 240 -8.77 -27.28 2.18
C LEU A 240 -8.72 -28.23 3.37
N LEU A 241 -9.34 -27.87 4.50
CA LEU A 241 -9.36 -28.71 5.71
C LEU A 241 -9.97 -30.10 5.43
N TYR A 242 -11.07 -30.15 4.69
CA TYR A 242 -11.71 -31.44 4.35
C TYR A 242 -10.82 -32.28 3.41
N LYS A 243 -10.16 -31.66 2.42
CA LYS A 243 -9.23 -32.36 1.54
C LYS A 243 -8.06 -32.95 2.31
N LEU A 244 -7.45 -32.19 3.23
CA LEU A 244 -6.34 -32.64 4.07
C LEU A 244 -6.74 -33.79 5.01
N LYS A 245 -7.94 -33.76 5.57
CA LYS A 245 -8.45 -34.85 6.44
C LYS A 245 -8.67 -36.17 5.71
N ALA A 246 -8.83 -36.14 4.39
CA ALA A 246 -9.04 -37.31 3.54
C ALA A 246 -7.73 -37.94 3.06
N MET A 247 -6.56 -37.38 3.40
CA MET A 247 -5.24 -37.81 2.95
C MET A 247 -4.40 -38.31 4.13
N ASP A 248 -3.60 -39.35 3.89
CA ASP A 248 -2.52 -39.71 4.77
C ASP A 248 -1.25 -38.90 4.51
N GLY A 249 -0.21 -39.05 5.35
CA GLY A 249 0.97 -38.20 5.29
C GLY A 249 1.84 -38.40 4.04
N GLU A 250 1.82 -39.59 3.41
CA GLU A 250 2.57 -39.89 2.18
C GLU A 250 1.86 -39.27 0.97
N HIS A 251 0.57 -39.54 0.84
CA HIS A 251 -0.27 -38.96 -0.18
C HIS A 251 -0.31 -37.42 -0.14
N LEU A 252 -0.33 -36.84 1.06
CA LEU A 252 -0.27 -35.38 1.22
C LEU A 252 1.03 -34.78 0.64
N ARG A 253 2.18 -35.45 0.78
CA ARG A 253 3.45 -34.94 0.23
C ARG A 253 3.43 -34.92 -1.30
N GLU A 254 2.87 -35.93 -1.92
CA GLU A 254 2.74 -36.01 -3.37
C GLU A 254 1.76 -34.98 -3.92
N GLU A 255 0.63 -34.77 -3.23
CA GLU A 255 -0.44 -33.88 -3.64
C GLU A 255 -0.26 -32.41 -3.26
N LEU A 256 0.71 -32.09 -2.39
CA LEU A 256 0.92 -30.76 -1.86
C LEU A 256 1.09 -29.67 -2.95
N PRO A 257 1.86 -29.89 -4.05
CA PRO A 257 1.97 -28.90 -5.12
C PRO A 257 0.63 -28.64 -5.80
N HIS A 258 -0.17 -29.68 -6.02
CA HIS A 258 -1.48 -29.58 -6.68
C HIS A 258 -2.51 -28.88 -5.79
N LEU A 259 -2.51 -29.18 -4.48
CA LEU A 259 -3.35 -28.50 -3.49
C LEU A 259 -3.00 -27.01 -3.40
N ALA A 260 -1.71 -26.68 -3.35
CA ALA A 260 -1.24 -25.31 -3.30
C ALA A 260 -1.63 -24.54 -4.59
N ALA A 261 -1.46 -25.16 -5.76
CA ALA A 261 -1.80 -24.56 -7.06
C ALA A 261 -3.30 -24.30 -7.20
N GLY A 262 -4.15 -25.27 -6.85
CA GLY A 262 -5.60 -25.09 -6.89
C GLY A 262 -6.11 -24.05 -5.89
N TYR A 263 -5.52 -24.02 -4.68
CA TYR A 263 -5.85 -23.05 -3.65
C TYR A 263 -5.48 -21.61 -4.08
N GLU A 264 -4.26 -21.40 -4.58
CA GLU A 264 -3.82 -20.11 -5.12
C GLU A 264 -4.70 -19.65 -6.28
N ALA A 265 -4.99 -20.57 -7.21
CA ALA A 265 -5.84 -20.27 -8.37
C ALA A 265 -7.24 -19.80 -7.95
N ALA A 266 -7.84 -20.39 -6.92
CA ALA A 266 -9.15 -19.97 -6.42
C ALA A 266 -9.13 -18.58 -5.77
N VAL A 267 -8.07 -18.23 -5.03
CA VAL A 267 -7.89 -16.86 -4.49
C VAL A 267 -7.76 -15.86 -5.64
N VAL A 268 -6.90 -16.16 -6.62
CA VAL A 268 -6.68 -15.30 -7.80
C VAL A 268 -7.98 -15.15 -8.60
N GLU A 269 -8.74 -16.23 -8.77
CA GLU A 269 -10.03 -16.19 -9.49
C GLU A 269 -11.03 -15.28 -8.76
N ALA A 270 -11.14 -15.35 -7.45
CA ALA A 270 -12.01 -14.47 -6.68
C ALA A 270 -11.67 -13.00 -6.93
N LEU A 271 -10.37 -12.64 -6.90
CA LEU A 271 -9.90 -11.28 -7.07
C LEU A 271 -10.17 -10.75 -8.49
N TYR A 272 -9.70 -11.46 -9.52
CA TYR A 272 -9.81 -10.94 -10.90
C TYR A 272 -11.24 -10.85 -11.39
N ARG A 273 -12.12 -11.80 -11.04
CA ARG A 273 -13.54 -11.78 -11.48
C ARG A 273 -14.26 -10.52 -10.99
N LYS A 274 -14.09 -10.16 -9.71
CA LYS A 274 -14.72 -8.99 -9.13
C LYS A 274 -14.11 -7.70 -9.67
N LEU A 275 -12.77 -7.67 -9.85
CA LEU A 275 -12.08 -6.53 -10.44
C LEU A 275 -12.57 -6.24 -11.86
N LEU A 276 -12.55 -7.22 -12.78
CA LEU A 276 -13.02 -7.03 -14.16
C LEU A 276 -14.49 -6.67 -14.23
N ARG A 277 -15.29 -7.18 -13.30
CA ARG A 277 -16.67 -6.77 -13.19
C ARG A 277 -16.82 -5.30 -12.81
N ALA A 278 -16.06 -4.83 -11.81
CA ALA A 278 -16.04 -3.41 -11.42
C ALA A 278 -15.61 -2.53 -12.59
N VAL A 279 -14.60 -2.94 -13.37
CA VAL A 279 -14.17 -2.24 -14.59
C VAL A 279 -15.33 -2.08 -15.57
N ASN A 280 -16.04 -3.17 -15.87
CA ASN A 280 -17.17 -3.15 -16.82
C ASN A 280 -18.36 -2.31 -16.31
N LEU A 281 -18.63 -2.31 -14.98
CA LEU A 281 -19.74 -1.53 -14.40
C LEU A 281 -19.47 -0.03 -14.40
N HIS A 282 -18.20 0.38 -14.42
CA HIS A 282 -17.80 1.79 -14.32
C HIS A 282 -17.12 2.31 -15.60
N ASP A 283 -17.05 1.48 -16.66
CA ASP A 283 -16.34 1.82 -17.91
C ASP A 283 -14.94 2.40 -17.64
N ALA A 284 -14.22 1.80 -16.66
CA ALA A 284 -12.96 2.34 -16.18
C ALA A 284 -11.84 2.10 -17.21
N PRO A 285 -11.14 3.15 -17.68
CA PRO A 285 -10.09 3.03 -18.68
C PRO A 285 -8.81 2.37 -18.14
N ALA A 286 -8.64 2.37 -16.81
CA ALA A 286 -7.48 1.79 -16.15
C ALA A 286 -7.87 1.01 -14.88
N VAL A 287 -6.97 0.12 -14.49
CA VAL A 287 -7.02 -0.68 -13.27
C VAL A 287 -5.71 -0.50 -12.52
N VAL A 288 -5.82 -0.26 -11.22
CA VAL A 288 -4.69 -0.29 -10.27
C VAL A 288 -4.84 -1.53 -9.38
N VAL A 289 -3.76 -2.25 -9.15
CA VAL A 289 -3.73 -3.37 -8.18
C VAL A 289 -2.60 -3.14 -7.19
N ALA A 290 -2.95 -3.02 -5.92
CA ALA A 290 -2.04 -2.65 -4.85
C ALA A 290 -2.17 -3.58 -3.64
N GLY A 291 -1.26 -3.45 -2.67
CA GLY A 291 -1.14 -4.32 -1.51
C GLY A 291 -0.25 -5.55 -1.77
N GLY A 292 0.21 -6.20 -0.70
CA GLY A 292 1.20 -7.28 -0.79
C GLY A 292 0.80 -8.47 -1.69
N VAL A 293 -0.50 -8.76 -1.83
CA VAL A 293 -0.99 -9.82 -2.73
C VAL A 293 -0.82 -9.43 -4.20
N ALA A 294 -0.70 -8.14 -4.54
CA ALA A 294 -0.38 -7.69 -5.88
C ALA A 294 1.01 -8.16 -6.38
N ALA A 295 1.89 -8.59 -5.48
CA ALA A 295 3.17 -9.21 -5.83
C ALA A 295 3.02 -10.67 -6.33
N ASN A 296 1.85 -11.30 -6.16
CA ASN A 296 1.61 -12.68 -6.58
C ASN A 296 1.71 -12.81 -8.11
N THR A 297 2.59 -13.70 -8.58
CA THR A 297 2.91 -13.86 -10.01
C THR A 297 1.72 -14.38 -10.82
N LEU A 298 0.93 -15.30 -10.26
CA LEU A 298 -0.26 -15.84 -10.95
C LEU A 298 -1.32 -14.74 -11.13
N LEU A 299 -1.54 -13.91 -10.10
CA LEU A 299 -2.46 -12.78 -10.16
C LEU A 299 -2.02 -11.78 -11.25
N ARG A 300 -0.74 -11.35 -11.23
CA ARG A 300 -0.18 -10.41 -12.22
C ARG A 300 -0.40 -10.91 -13.64
N ARG A 301 0.07 -12.12 -13.95
CA ARG A 301 -0.08 -12.71 -15.28
C ARG A 301 -1.54 -12.83 -15.72
N THR A 302 -2.41 -13.27 -14.79
CA THR A 302 -3.84 -13.39 -15.08
C THR A 302 -4.46 -12.03 -15.42
N LEU A 303 -4.11 -11.00 -14.68
CA LEU A 303 -4.62 -9.64 -14.92
C LEU A 303 -4.05 -9.02 -16.19
N GLU A 304 -2.77 -9.21 -16.50
CA GLU A 304 -2.16 -8.78 -17.77
C GLU A 304 -2.92 -9.35 -18.96
N GLU A 305 -3.15 -10.68 -18.97
CA GLU A 305 -3.89 -11.35 -20.03
C GLU A 305 -5.35 -10.89 -20.15
N ARG A 306 -6.03 -10.68 -19.01
CA ARG A 306 -7.45 -10.33 -18.98
C ARG A 306 -7.70 -8.86 -19.31
N CYS A 307 -6.91 -7.95 -18.76
CA CYS A 307 -7.02 -6.52 -19.06
C CYS A 307 -6.67 -6.22 -20.51
N ALA A 308 -5.64 -6.88 -21.08
CA ALA A 308 -5.31 -6.77 -22.50
C ALA A 308 -6.49 -7.19 -23.40
N LYS A 309 -7.24 -8.26 -23.06
CA LYS A 309 -8.40 -8.72 -23.83
C LYS A 309 -9.55 -7.73 -23.86
N ILE A 310 -9.71 -6.90 -22.84
CA ILE A 310 -10.80 -5.91 -22.75
C ILE A 310 -10.33 -4.49 -23.06
N GLY A 311 -9.04 -4.31 -23.42
CA GLY A 311 -8.47 -3.01 -23.77
C GLY A 311 -8.31 -2.05 -22.58
N THR A 312 -8.27 -2.55 -21.33
CA THR A 312 -8.11 -1.75 -20.11
C THR A 312 -6.63 -1.72 -19.70
N ARG A 313 -6.11 -0.54 -19.39
CA ARG A 313 -4.73 -0.35 -18.91
C ARG A 313 -4.59 -0.93 -17.51
N LEU A 314 -3.60 -1.80 -17.29
CA LEU A 314 -3.26 -2.34 -15.98
C LEU A 314 -2.03 -1.62 -15.42
N VAL A 315 -2.13 -1.15 -14.18
CA VAL A 315 -1.02 -0.58 -13.41
C VAL A 315 -0.85 -1.41 -12.12
N VAL A 316 0.30 -2.05 -11.98
CA VAL A 316 0.67 -2.80 -10.78
C VAL A 316 2.03 -2.27 -10.33
N PRO A 317 2.13 -1.62 -9.18
CA PRO A 317 3.42 -1.15 -8.66
C PRO A 317 4.47 -2.26 -8.58
N PRO A 318 5.76 -1.95 -8.63
CA PRO A 318 6.81 -2.91 -8.37
C PRO A 318 6.69 -3.47 -6.94
N PRO A 319 7.23 -4.65 -6.63
CA PRO A 319 7.01 -5.35 -5.36
C PRO A 319 7.34 -4.54 -4.11
N ASP A 320 8.35 -3.69 -4.15
CA ASP A 320 8.79 -2.80 -3.07
C ASP A 320 7.81 -1.65 -2.78
N LEU A 321 6.93 -1.31 -3.72
CA LEU A 321 5.84 -0.35 -3.54
C LEU A 321 4.46 -1.04 -3.31
N CYS A 322 4.38 -2.36 -3.42
CA CYS A 322 3.15 -3.10 -3.13
C CYS A 322 2.95 -3.36 -1.63
N THR A 323 4.04 -3.52 -0.87
CA THR A 323 4.03 -3.69 0.58
C THR A 323 3.97 -2.35 1.30
N ASP A 324 3.76 -2.36 2.62
CA ASP A 324 3.71 -1.15 3.43
C ASP A 324 5.01 -0.37 3.30
N ASN A 325 4.90 0.91 2.98
CA ASN A 325 6.03 1.82 2.79
C ASN A 325 5.60 3.28 2.98
N ALA A 326 6.54 4.16 3.26
CA ALA A 326 6.20 5.57 3.50
C ALA A 326 6.13 6.41 2.21
N ALA A 327 6.72 5.96 1.10
CA ALA A 327 6.61 6.68 -0.16
C ALA A 327 5.16 6.75 -0.65
N MET A 328 4.39 5.66 -0.49
CA MET A 328 2.95 5.63 -0.80
C MET A 328 2.16 6.65 0.04
N ILE A 329 2.57 6.87 1.29
CA ILE A 329 1.93 7.84 2.20
C ILE A 329 2.27 9.27 1.80
N GLY A 330 3.52 9.55 1.44
CA GLY A 330 3.94 10.84 0.90
C GLY A 330 3.23 11.18 -0.41
N THR A 331 3.08 10.20 -1.29
CA THR A 331 2.34 10.34 -2.55
C THR A 331 0.86 10.66 -2.33
N ALA A 332 0.19 9.95 -1.43
CA ALA A 332 -1.19 10.26 -1.08
C ALA A 332 -1.34 11.64 -0.42
N ALA A 333 -0.35 12.04 0.36
CA ALA A 333 -0.34 13.35 1.02
C ALA A 333 -0.31 14.53 0.03
N ALA A 334 0.26 14.36 -1.16
CA ALA A 334 0.35 15.42 -2.17
C ALA A 334 -1.03 15.95 -2.61
N THR A 335 -2.07 15.12 -2.55
CA THR A 335 -3.46 15.49 -2.87
C THR A 335 -4.34 15.71 -1.64
N ALA A 336 -3.84 15.39 -0.44
CA ALA A 336 -4.58 15.52 0.79
C ALA A 336 -4.48 16.94 1.38
N ARG A 337 -5.47 17.30 2.21
CA ARG A 337 -5.50 18.62 2.85
C ARG A 337 -4.58 18.67 4.08
N PRO A 338 -3.55 19.55 4.09
CA PRO A 338 -2.73 19.77 5.27
C PRO A 338 -3.53 20.39 6.43
N ILE A 339 -3.21 19.99 7.65
CA ILE A 339 -3.77 20.58 8.88
C ILE A 339 -2.70 21.46 9.52
N PRO A 340 -2.97 22.77 9.73
CA PRO A 340 -2.00 23.67 10.36
C PRO A 340 -1.96 23.51 11.89
N TYR A 341 -0.92 24.07 12.52
CA TYR A 341 -0.91 24.27 13.97
C TYR A 341 -1.94 25.34 14.39
N PRO A 342 -2.66 25.17 15.51
CA PRO A 342 -2.61 24.07 16.48
C PRO A 342 -3.62 22.93 16.15
N GLU A 343 -4.35 22.99 15.07
CA GLU A 343 -5.47 22.08 14.75
C GLU A 343 -5.06 20.61 14.78
N TYR A 344 -3.87 20.26 14.24
CA TYR A 344 -3.40 18.86 14.20
C TYR A 344 -3.10 18.28 15.60
N LEU A 345 -3.03 19.10 16.66
CA LEU A 345 -2.84 18.58 18.02
C LEU A 345 -4.01 17.68 18.44
N SER A 346 -5.22 17.97 17.93
CA SER A 346 -6.43 17.19 18.19
C SER A 346 -6.55 15.93 17.31
N LEU A 347 -5.68 15.76 16.30
CA LEU A 347 -5.68 14.60 15.43
C LEU A 347 -5.42 13.31 16.24
N ASN A 348 -6.24 12.28 16.02
CA ASN A 348 -6.09 11.00 16.68
C ASN A 348 -5.97 9.87 15.64
N ALA A 349 -5.17 8.87 15.98
CA ALA A 349 -5.15 7.62 15.25
C ALA A 349 -6.48 6.86 15.44
N ARG A 350 -6.89 6.11 14.40
CA ARG A 350 -8.09 5.27 14.43
C ARG A 350 -7.76 3.90 13.85
N SER A 351 -8.22 2.84 14.50
CA SER A 351 -8.02 1.47 14.01
C SER A 351 -8.87 1.16 12.77
N VAL A 352 -9.95 1.91 12.57
CA VAL A 352 -10.90 1.78 11.46
C VAL A 352 -11.21 3.15 10.86
#